data_3c97aa738ae7cb7513544fafe90d23fe
#
_entry.id   3c97aa738ae7cb7513544fafe90d23fe
#
_cell.length_a   1.000
_cell.length_b   1.000
_cell.length_c   1.000
_cell.angle_alpha   90.00
_cell.angle_beta   90.00
_cell.angle_gamma   90.00
#
_symmetry.space_group_name_H-M   'P 1'
#
loop_
_entity.id
_entity.type
_entity.pdbx_description
1 polymer ?
#
loop_
_entity_poly.entity_id
_entity_poly.type
_entity_poly.pdbx_seq_one_letter_code
_entity_poly.pdbx_strand_id
1 'polypeptide(L)'
;MNVGIIGGTDGLGKTLIYYFRDEFNVYITGRDHNKGRAIADEANVNYIESNAGLANISDILVISVPIQHTCNVIREVAPYMKEGSVMVDVTSVKEGPSKTMAEVLPDTVEYIPTHPIFGPRTTRLDNQVIVLTPTRKGKWYDKVYRYLEGKNMRVIETTAEKHDFMMSIVQVLTHFSFISTASAIEKLKVDLSETEDYESPIYNLMIDMIARIVSQNPYLTYYIQSMNSNGPKVRNTFADAVIELRDAINNKDDEKFMDIAITATKHMGDIKNALGRSDKAIGALNYEYTILSESIGKEVGLKHIYSGKIHTGILESVDGKTAVLKNGTKTKKLRIANIRILLDKELYQWKLDNLDKKTMSISCIFPKTAHVETIQKTVLNMDNIVDIKLKDTYDGPQIDENSISLSFDVTALSNDDIENVKKLFTGFGGIIR
;
A
#
# COMPACT_ATOMS: atom_id res chain seq x y z
N MET A 1 -9.86 -26.04 -1.89
CA MET A 1 -10.65 -25.34 -2.91
C MET A 1 -9.70 -24.78 -3.94
N ASN A 2 -9.96 -25.01 -5.23
CA ASN A 2 -9.09 -24.59 -6.33
C ASN A 2 -9.54 -23.24 -6.86
N VAL A 3 -8.64 -22.28 -6.85
CA VAL A 3 -8.84 -20.94 -7.46
C VAL A 3 -7.96 -20.84 -8.70
N GLY A 4 -8.58 -20.74 -9.85
CA GLY A 4 -7.90 -20.53 -11.13
C GLY A 4 -7.87 -19.05 -11.50
N ILE A 5 -6.72 -18.53 -11.94
CA ILE A 5 -6.57 -17.13 -12.39
C ILE A 5 -6.06 -17.13 -13.83
N ILE A 6 -6.94 -16.80 -14.77
CA ILE A 6 -6.55 -16.54 -16.17
C ILE A 6 -5.99 -15.12 -16.26
N GLY A 7 -4.74 -14.98 -16.74
CA GLY A 7 -4.02 -13.71 -16.72
C GLY A 7 -3.27 -13.46 -15.41
N GLY A 8 -2.92 -14.52 -14.68
CA GLY A 8 -2.16 -14.45 -13.42
C GLY A 8 -0.70 -13.99 -13.55
N THR A 9 -0.24 -13.68 -14.77
CA THR A 9 1.18 -13.37 -15.04
C THR A 9 1.52 -11.88 -14.99
N ASP A 10 0.53 -11.01 -14.81
CA ASP A 10 0.76 -9.55 -14.79
C ASP A 10 -0.36 -8.79 -14.04
N GLY A 11 -0.10 -7.50 -13.76
CA GLY A 11 -1.08 -6.56 -13.22
C GLY A 11 -1.82 -7.09 -11.99
N LEU A 12 -3.14 -6.88 -11.98
CA LEU A 12 -3.98 -7.31 -10.87
C LEU A 12 -4.00 -8.84 -10.70
N GLY A 13 -3.96 -9.61 -11.80
CA GLY A 13 -3.94 -11.07 -11.74
C GLY A 13 -2.75 -11.60 -10.94
N LYS A 14 -1.53 -11.05 -11.16
CA LYS A 14 -0.36 -11.39 -10.34
C LYS A 14 -0.57 -11.01 -8.87
N THR A 15 -1.18 -9.86 -8.59
CA THR A 15 -1.46 -9.41 -7.21
C THR A 15 -2.43 -10.34 -6.49
N LEU A 16 -3.46 -10.83 -7.19
CA LEU A 16 -4.44 -11.77 -6.63
C LEU A 16 -3.82 -13.09 -6.16
N ILE A 17 -2.72 -13.54 -6.77
CA ILE A 17 -1.98 -14.73 -6.32
C ILE A 17 -1.60 -14.58 -4.85
N TYR A 18 -0.99 -13.44 -4.50
CA TYR A 18 -0.50 -13.18 -3.13
C TYR A 18 -1.63 -12.99 -2.11
N TYR A 19 -2.84 -12.63 -2.55
CA TYR A 19 -4.01 -12.58 -1.65
C TYR A 19 -4.63 -13.96 -1.40
N PHE A 20 -4.47 -14.91 -2.35
CA PHE A 20 -5.17 -16.19 -2.29
C PHE A 20 -4.29 -17.38 -1.90
N ARG A 21 -2.98 -17.35 -2.17
CA ARG A 21 -2.09 -18.50 -2.06
C ARG A 21 -2.00 -19.13 -0.67
N ASP A 22 -2.18 -18.35 0.38
CA ASP A 22 -2.06 -18.81 1.77
C ASP A 22 -3.37 -19.49 2.27
N GLU A 23 -4.48 -19.34 1.52
CA GLU A 23 -5.80 -19.84 1.91
C GLU A 23 -6.38 -20.86 0.92
N PHE A 24 -5.91 -20.86 -0.33
CA PHE A 24 -6.46 -21.68 -1.42
C PHE A 24 -5.36 -22.36 -2.24
N ASN A 25 -5.75 -23.44 -2.93
CA ASN A 25 -4.91 -24.03 -3.97
C ASN A 25 -5.01 -23.14 -5.22
N VAL A 26 -4.01 -22.30 -5.44
CA VAL A 26 -4.00 -21.34 -6.55
C VAL A 26 -3.36 -21.96 -7.78
N TYR A 27 -4.03 -21.81 -8.90
CA TYR A 27 -3.56 -22.18 -10.23
C TYR A 27 -3.60 -20.97 -11.14
N ILE A 28 -2.57 -20.76 -11.94
CA ILE A 28 -2.51 -19.62 -12.86
C ILE A 28 -2.26 -20.06 -14.29
N THR A 29 -2.67 -19.25 -15.25
CA THR A 29 -2.28 -19.35 -16.64
C THR A 29 -2.00 -17.98 -17.26
N GLY A 30 -1.30 -17.97 -18.38
CA GLY A 30 -0.97 -16.77 -19.12
C GLY A 30 -0.40 -17.10 -20.49
N ARG A 31 -0.37 -16.14 -21.41
CA ARG A 31 0.08 -16.33 -22.80
C ARG A 31 1.56 -16.67 -22.94
N ASP A 32 2.39 -16.14 -22.06
CA ASP A 32 3.82 -16.45 -21.98
C ASP A 32 4.03 -17.56 -20.95
N HIS A 33 4.20 -18.79 -21.44
CA HIS A 33 4.35 -19.96 -20.58
C HIS A 33 5.61 -19.93 -19.71
N ASN A 34 6.72 -19.38 -20.21
CA ASN A 34 7.97 -19.29 -19.47
C ASN A 34 7.83 -18.29 -18.30
N LYS A 35 7.28 -17.11 -18.58
CA LYS A 35 6.95 -16.12 -17.55
C LYS A 35 5.94 -16.69 -16.55
N GLY A 36 4.94 -17.45 -17.03
CA GLY A 36 3.93 -18.06 -16.18
C GLY A 36 4.50 -19.06 -15.19
N ARG A 37 5.36 -19.98 -15.64
CA ARG A 37 6.06 -20.93 -14.77
C ARG A 37 6.97 -20.24 -13.75
N ALA A 38 7.76 -19.26 -14.20
CA ALA A 38 8.64 -18.52 -13.30
C ALA A 38 7.87 -17.80 -12.17
N ILE A 39 6.70 -17.22 -12.48
CA ILE A 39 5.83 -16.58 -11.46
C ILE A 39 5.20 -17.62 -10.54
N ALA A 40 4.77 -18.76 -11.08
CA ALA A 40 4.22 -19.83 -10.27
C ALA A 40 5.25 -20.36 -9.27
N ASP A 41 6.49 -20.58 -9.70
CA ASP A 41 7.61 -21.01 -8.85
C ASP A 41 7.93 -19.94 -7.79
N GLU A 42 8.06 -18.66 -8.18
CA GLU A 42 8.29 -17.53 -7.27
C GLU A 42 7.22 -17.42 -6.17
N ALA A 43 5.96 -17.61 -6.57
CA ALA A 43 4.82 -17.46 -5.67
C ALA A 43 4.43 -18.75 -4.93
N ASN A 44 5.08 -19.89 -5.26
CA ASN A 44 4.74 -21.22 -4.77
C ASN A 44 3.27 -21.60 -5.05
N VAL A 45 2.86 -21.47 -6.33
CA VAL A 45 1.53 -21.84 -6.84
C VAL A 45 1.64 -22.70 -8.09
N ASN A 46 0.52 -23.21 -8.60
CA ASN A 46 0.54 -24.12 -9.75
C ASN A 46 0.37 -23.36 -11.08
N TYR A 47 1.04 -23.83 -12.11
CA TYR A 47 0.88 -23.31 -13.48
C TYR A 47 0.15 -24.32 -14.38
N ILE A 48 -0.83 -23.85 -15.16
CA ILE A 48 -1.56 -24.63 -16.18
C ILE A 48 -1.38 -23.93 -17.53
N GLU A 49 -1.07 -24.71 -18.58
CA GLU A 49 -0.73 -24.15 -19.90
C GLU A 49 -1.94 -23.63 -20.68
N SER A 50 -3.15 -24.15 -20.42
CA SER A 50 -4.34 -23.76 -21.18
C SER A 50 -5.44 -23.18 -20.29
N ASN A 51 -6.15 -22.17 -20.82
CA ASN A 51 -7.33 -21.59 -20.17
C ASN A 51 -8.42 -22.64 -19.92
N ALA A 52 -8.66 -23.52 -20.92
CA ALA A 52 -9.64 -24.59 -20.82
C ALA A 52 -9.29 -25.62 -19.72
N GLY A 53 -8.03 -26.03 -19.64
CA GLY A 53 -7.56 -26.93 -18.56
C GLY A 53 -7.70 -26.30 -17.19
N LEU A 54 -7.42 -25.01 -17.07
CA LEU A 54 -7.60 -24.27 -15.82
C LEU A 54 -9.09 -24.17 -15.44
N ALA A 55 -9.97 -23.88 -16.38
CA ALA A 55 -11.41 -23.81 -16.15
C ALA A 55 -11.97 -25.12 -15.62
N ASN A 56 -11.53 -26.25 -16.17
CA ASN A 56 -12.01 -27.59 -15.82
C ASN A 56 -11.69 -28.01 -14.37
N ILE A 57 -10.61 -27.51 -13.79
CA ILE A 57 -10.20 -27.88 -12.42
C ILE A 57 -10.61 -26.87 -11.35
N SER A 58 -11.05 -25.67 -11.76
CA SER A 58 -11.31 -24.54 -10.86
C SER A 58 -12.68 -24.63 -10.21
N ASP A 59 -12.74 -24.47 -8.89
CA ASP A 59 -13.98 -24.22 -8.15
C ASP A 59 -14.40 -22.76 -8.30
N ILE A 60 -13.41 -21.84 -8.31
CA ILE A 60 -13.55 -20.43 -8.62
C ILE A 60 -12.59 -20.10 -9.77
N LEU A 61 -13.12 -19.62 -10.88
CA LEU A 61 -12.32 -19.15 -12.01
C LEU A 61 -12.36 -17.63 -12.10
N VAL A 62 -11.19 -16.99 -11.97
CA VAL A 62 -11.03 -15.53 -12.04
C VAL A 62 -10.47 -15.15 -13.41
N ILE A 63 -11.20 -14.31 -14.15
CA ILE A 63 -10.76 -13.75 -15.43
C ILE A 63 -10.09 -12.40 -15.19
N SER A 64 -8.77 -12.35 -15.31
CA SER A 64 -7.93 -11.15 -15.11
C SER A 64 -7.06 -10.85 -16.32
N VAL A 65 -7.69 -10.81 -17.50
CA VAL A 65 -7.04 -10.48 -18.75
C VAL A 65 -7.30 -9.01 -19.13
N PRO A 66 -6.55 -8.43 -20.10
CA PRO A 66 -6.86 -7.09 -20.60
C PRO A 66 -8.30 -6.97 -21.07
N ILE A 67 -8.94 -5.82 -20.79
CA ILE A 67 -10.39 -5.58 -20.94
C ILE A 67 -10.93 -6.05 -22.28
N GLN A 68 -10.24 -5.72 -23.38
CA GLN A 68 -10.66 -6.06 -24.75
C GLN A 68 -10.70 -7.57 -25.03
N HIS A 69 -10.08 -8.39 -24.22
CA HIS A 69 -10.05 -9.84 -24.38
C HIS A 69 -11.00 -10.58 -23.44
N THR A 70 -11.56 -9.89 -22.44
CA THR A 70 -12.37 -10.52 -21.38
C THR A 70 -13.54 -11.32 -21.95
N CYS A 71 -14.37 -10.73 -22.79
CA CYS A 71 -15.53 -11.43 -23.37
C CYS A 71 -15.13 -12.63 -24.26
N ASN A 72 -14.01 -12.55 -24.97
CA ASN A 72 -13.51 -13.66 -25.79
C ASN A 72 -13.02 -14.81 -24.92
N VAL A 73 -12.29 -14.52 -23.85
CA VAL A 73 -11.82 -15.54 -22.90
C VAL A 73 -12.99 -16.18 -22.15
N ILE A 74 -14.01 -15.41 -21.76
CA ILE A 74 -15.24 -15.95 -21.16
C ILE A 74 -15.89 -16.98 -22.12
N ARG A 75 -16.06 -16.64 -23.40
CA ARG A 75 -16.62 -17.56 -24.42
C ARG A 75 -15.74 -18.80 -24.63
N GLU A 76 -14.43 -18.62 -24.67
CA GLU A 76 -13.45 -19.71 -24.81
C GLU A 76 -13.60 -20.76 -23.71
N VAL A 77 -13.69 -20.31 -22.45
CA VAL A 77 -13.61 -21.21 -21.30
C VAL A 77 -14.98 -21.71 -20.78
N ALA A 78 -16.06 -21.05 -21.15
CA ALA A 78 -17.41 -21.40 -20.69
C ALA A 78 -17.77 -22.89 -20.89
N PRO A 79 -17.47 -23.56 -22.03
CA PRO A 79 -17.76 -24.97 -22.25
C PRO A 79 -16.96 -25.91 -21.33
N TYR A 80 -15.87 -25.44 -20.74
CA TYR A 80 -14.96 -26.24 -19.92
C TYR A 80 -15.13 -25.99 -18.42
N MET A 81 -16.08 -25.14 -18.04
CA MET A 81 -16.34 -24.84 -16.62
C MET A 81 -16.84 -26.08 -15.89
N LYS A 82 -16.26 -26.30 -14.73
CA LYS A 82 -16.65 -27.38 -13.83
C LYS A 82 -18.08 -27.17 -13.33
N GLU A 83 -18.90 -28.23 -13.33
CA GLU A 83 -20.26 -28.17 -12.76
C GLU A 83 -20.25 -27.71 -11.29
N GLY A 84 -21.13 -26.80 -10.95
CA GLY A 84 -21.26 -26.22 -9.61
C GLY A 84 -20.13 -25.26 -9.21
N SER A 85 -19.28 -24.83 -10.15
CA SER A 85 -18.24 -23.80 -9.99
C SER A 85 -18.80 -22.39 -10.18
N VAL A 86 -17.93 -21.39 -10.01
CA VAL A 86 -18.26 -19.98 -10.23
C VAL A 86 -17.21 -19.28 -11.09
N MET A 87 -17.68 -18.44 -12.02
CA MET A 87 -16.83 -17.55 -12.78
C MET A 87 -16.90 -16.13 -12.20
N VAL A 88 -15.74 -15.50 -12.06
CA VAL A 88 -15.55 -14.12 -11.60
C VAL A 88 -14.66 -13.40 -12.59
N ASP A 89 -14.94 -12.16 -12.94
CA ASP A 89 -13.99 -11.30 -13.65
C ASP A 89 -13.58 -10.10 -12.77
N VAL A 90 -12.50 -9.43 -13.12
CA VAL A 90 -12.00 -8.25 -12.41
C VAL A 90 -11.81 -7.05 -13.32
N THR A 91 -12.53 -7.01 -14.42
CA THR A 91 -12.45 -5.91 -15.40
C THR A 91 -13.11 -4.63 -14.93
N SER A 92 -12.68 -3.50 -15.49
CA SER A 92 -13.20 -2.16 -15.15
C SER A 92 -14.53 -1.81 -15.80
N VAL A 93 -15.06 -2.63 -16.71
CA VAL A 93 -16.37 -2.49 -17.35
C VAL A 93 -17.21 -3.74 -17.07
N LYS A 94 -18.51 -3.60 -16.85
CA LYS A 94 -19.35 -4.72 -16.41
C LYS A 94 -20.43 -5.12 -17.42
N GLU A 95 -20.97 -4.21 -18.22
CA GLU A 95 -22.05 -4.54 -19.15
C GLU A 95 -21.67 -5.68 -20.12
N GLY A 96 -20.50 -5.57 -20.77
CA GLY A 96 -20.02 -6.58 -21.70
C GLY A 96 -19.77 -7.94 -21.06
N PRO A 97 -18.91 -8.04 -20.03
CA PRO A 97 -18.65 -9.30 -19.32
C PRO A 97 -19.91 -9.96 -18.75
N SER A 98 -20.76 -9.20 -18.06
CA SER A 98 -22.01 -9.72 -17.46
C SER A 98 -22.94 -10.32 -18.51
N LYS A 99 -23.15 -9.60 -19.63
CA LYS A 99 -23.95 -10.08 -20.74
C LYS A 99 -23.34 -11.35 -21.37
N THR A 100 -22.03 -11.35 -21.60
CA THR A 100 -21.36 -12.52 -22.17
C THR A 100 -21.46 -13.75 -21.26
N MET A 101 -21.25 -13.58 -19.94
CA MET A 101 -21.42 -14.68 -18.98
C MET A 101 -22.84 -15.24 -18.99
N ALA A 102 -23.85 -14.34 -19.03
CA ALA A 102 -25.24 -14.74 -19.09
C ALA A 102 -25.60 -15.53 -20.35
N GLU A 103 -24.98 -15.21 -21.49
CA GLU A 103 -25.23 -15.85 -22.78
C GLU A 103 -24.59 -17.24 -22.93
N VAL A 104 -23.39 -17.44 -22.33
CA VAL A 104 -22.56 -18.61 -22.67
C VAL A 104 -22.34 -19.60 -21.53
N LEU A 105 -22.55 -19.20 -20.27
CA LEU A 105 -22.29 -20.09 -19.15
C LEU A 105 -23.43 -21.10 -18.93
N PRO A 106 -23.12 -22.40 -18.70
CA PRO A 106 -24.11 -23.40 -18.33
C PRO A 106 -24.90 -22.98 -17.08
N ASP A 107 -26.14 -23.47 -16.95
CA ASP A 107 -27.00 -23.18 -15.80
C ASP A 107 -26.44 -23.73 -14.47
N THR A 108 -25.56 -24.72 -14.54
CA THR A 108 -24.87 -25.31 -13.38
C THR A 108 -23.69 -24.47 -12.86
N VAL A 109 -23.31 -23.39 -13.58
CA VAL A 109 -22.21 -22.51 -13.23
C VAL A 109 -22.75 -21.15 -12.78
N GLU A 110 -22.38 -20.74 -11.57
CA GLU A 110 -22.66 -19.38 -11.11
C GLU A 110 -21.70 -18.38 -11.72
N TYR A 111 -22.08 -17.10 -11.77
CA TYR A 111 -21.17 -16.04 -12.16
C TYR A 111 -21.41 -14.76 -11.35
N ILE A 112 -20.31 -14.16 -10.96
CA ILE A 112 -20.28 -12.95 -10.14
C ILE A 112 -19.29 -12.00 -10.80
N PRO A 113 -19.71 -11.19 -11.78
CA PRO A 113 -18.83 -10.18 -12.36
C PRO A 113 -18.45 -9.16 -11.27
N THR A 114 -17.15 -8.88 -11.13
CA THR A 114 -16.64 -8.00 -10.10
C THR A 114 -15.78 -6.88 -10.68
N HIS A 115 -15.62 -5.81 -9.93
CA HIS A 115 -14.64 -4.78 -10.20
C HIS A 115 -13.97 -4.33 -8.90
N PRO A 116 -12.74 -4.77 -8.61
CA PRO A 116 -11.89 -4.17 -7.58
C PRO A 116 -11.53 -2.73 -7.96
N ILE A 117 -11.97 -1.74 -7.14
CA ILE A 117 -11.70 -0.31 -7.38
C ILE A 117 -10.32 0.05 -6.83
N PHE A 118 -9.33 -0.78 -7.10
CA PHE A 118 -7.94 -0.58 -6.71
C PHE A 118 -7.00 -1.25 -7.71
N GLY A 119 -5.75 -0.79 -7.73
CA GLY A 119 -4.74 -1.29 -8.66
C GLY A 119 -3.76 -2.26 -8.03
N PRO A 120 -2.82 -2.80 -8.81
CA PRO A 120 -1.84 -3.81 -8.38
C PRO A 120 -0.82 -3.31 -7.34
N ARG A 121 -0.77 -2.01 -7.06
CA ARG A 121 0.06 -1.43 -5.99
C ARG A 121 -0.56 -1.50 -4.60
N THR A 122 -1.82 -1.93 -4.50
CA THR A 122 -2.52 -2.09 -3.22
C THR A 122 -1.92 -3.26 -2.47
N THR A 123 -1.44 -3.03 -1.25
CA THR A 123 -0.79 -4.05 -0.41
C THR A 123 -1.73 -4.62 0.65
N ARG A 124 -2.83 -3.93 0.95
CA ARG A 124 -3.83 -4.33 1.95
C ARG A 124 -5.23 -4.15 1.39
N LEU A 125 -6.12 -5.08 1.71
CA LEU A 125 -7.51 -5.06 1.25
C LEU A 125 -8.44 -4.26 2.16
N ASP A 126 -8.01 -3.95 3.39
CA ASP A 126 -8.83 -3.21 4.36
C ASP A 126 -9.36 -1.91 3.76
N ASN A 127 -10.66 -1.71 3.87
CA ASN A 127 -11.41 -0.55 3.35
C ASN A 127 -11.32 -0.33 1.83
N GLN A 128 -10.74 -1.29 1.06
CA GLN A 128 -10.79 -1.22 -0.40
C GLN A 128 -12.20 -1.52 -0.90
N VAL A 129 -12.58 -0.86 -1.97
CA VAL A 129 -13.91 -1.06 -2.58
C VAL A 129 -13.82 -2.16 -3.63
N ILE A 130 -14.78 -3.08 -3.60
CA ILE A 130 -15.06 -4.02 -4.68
C ILE A 130 -16.54 -3.95 -5.04
N VAL A 131 -16.83 -3.82 -6.33
CA VAL A 131 -18.20 -3.84 -6.83
C VAL A 131 -18.53 -5.24 -7.35
N LEU A 132 -19.69 -5.75 -6.97
CA LEU A 132 -20.27 -7.00 -7.47
C LEU A 132 -21.50 -6.67 -8.31
N THR A 133 -21.62 -7.28 -9.49
CA THR A 133 -22.80 -7.15 -10.35
C THR A 133 -23.42 -8.53 -10.62
N PRO A 134 -23.88 -9.24 -9.57
CA PRO A 134 -24.35 -10.62 -9.68
C PRO A 134 -25.70 -10.65 -10.43
N THR A 135 -25.81 -11.53 -11.43
CA THR A 135 -27.05 -11.75 -12.17
C THR A 135 -27.64 -13.13 -11.83
N ARG A 136 -26.79 -14.12 -11.60
CA ARG A 136 -27.18 -15.48 -11.18
C ARG A 136 -26.54 -15.76 -9.84
N LYS A 137 -27.31 -15.54 -8.77
CA LYS A 137 -26.88 -15.79 -7.40
C LYS A 137 -27.20 -17.23 -6.98
N GLY A 138 -26.27 -17.86 -6.28
CA GLY A 138 -26.41 -19.16 -5.68
C GLY A 138 -25.51 -19.30 -4.46
N LYS A 139 -25.05 -20.52 -4.17
CA LYS A 139 -24.21 -20.82 -3.01
C LYS A 139 -22.87 -20.10 -2.99
N TRP A 140 -22.33 -19.75 -4.18
CA TRP A 140 -21.04 -19.06 -4.29
C TRP A 140 -21.14 -17.59 -3.97
N TYR A 141 -22.28 -16.95 -4.28
CA TYR A 141 -22.47 -15.55 -3.96
C TYR A 141 -22.23 -15.27 -2.47
N ASP A 142 -22.91 -16.02 -1.59
CA ASP A 142 -22.77 -15.84 -0.13
C ASP A 142 -21.33 -16.12 0.36
N LYS A 143 -20.66 -17.13 -0.22
CA LYS A 143 -19.27 -17.45 0.13
C LYS A 143 -18.31 -16.34 -0.28
N VAL A 144 -18.41 -15.84 -1.51
CA VAL A 144 -17.57 -14.76 -2.01
C VAL A 144 -17.82 -13.47 -1.23
N TYR A 145 -19.09 -13.13 -0.99
CA TYR A 145 -19.47 -11.96 -0.24
C TYR A 145 -18.87 -11.97 1.18
N ARG A 146 -19.07 -13.06 1.93
CA ARG A 146 -18.53 -13.21 3.29
C ARG A 146 -17.00 -13.22 3.31
N TYR A 147 -16.36 -13.80 2.31
CA TYR A 147 -14.90 -13.79 2.19
C TYR A 147 -14.38 -12.35 2.05
N LEU A 148 -14.99 -11.55 1.18
CA LEU A 148 -14.61 -10.16 0.96
C LEU A 148 -14.86 -9.28 2.19
N GLU A 149 -16.00 -9.47 2.89
CA GLU A 149 -16.27 -8.81 4.17
C GLU A 149 -15.24 -9.21 5.24
N GLY A 150 -14.89 -10.49 5.32
CA GLY A 150 -13.87 -11.00 6.24
C GLY A 150 -12.48 -10.40 6.00
N LYS A 151 -12.21 -9.86 4.81
CA LYS A 151 -11.01 -9.06 4.47
C LYS A 151 -11.19 -7.56 4.76
N ASN A 152 -12.24 -7.16 5.48
CA ASN A 152 -12.60 -5.77 5.77
C ASN A 152 -12.76 -4.90 4.51
N MET A 153 -13.16 -5.49 3.39
CA MET A 153 -13.44 -4.76 2.16
C MET A 153 -14.83 -4.09 2.21
N ARG A 154 -14.98 -3.01 1.48
CA ARG A 154 -16.28 -2.38 1.22
C ARG A 154 -16.90 -3.02 -0.01
N VAL A 155 -17.82 -3.95 0.21
CA VAL A 155 -18.51 -4.66 -0.88
C VAL A 155 -19.74 -3.86 -1.29
N ILE A 156 -19.82 -3.49 -2.57
CA ILE A 156 -20.94 -2.78 -3.17
C ILE A 156 -21.64 -3.71 -4.16
N GLU A 157 -22.92 -3.97 -3.98
CA GLU A 157 -23.74 -4.70 -4.94
C GLU A 157 -24.55 -3.73 -5.80
N THR A 158 -24.54 -3.94 -7.12
CA THR A 158 -25.30 -3.12 -8.08
C THR A 158 -25.53 -3.89 -9.39
N THR A 159 -26.23 -3.27 -10.36
CA THR A 159 -26.35 -3.80 -11.73
C THR A 159 -25.14 -3.40 -12.59
N ALA A 160 -24.90 -4.14 -13.67
CA ALA A 160 -23.82 -3.85 -14.61
C ALA A 160 -23.93 -2.45 -15.23
N GLU A 161 -25.15 -2.05 -15.61
CA GLU A 161 -25.47 -0.76 -16.21
C GLU A 161 -25.19 0.39 -15.23
N LYS A 162 -25.67 0.25 -13.99
CA LYS A 162 -25.42 1.25 -12.94
C LYS A 162 -23.94 1.34 -12.58
N HIS A 163 -23.25 0.20 -12.55
CA HIS A 163 -21.80 0.17 -12.37
C HIS A 163 -21.10 1.00 -13.46
N ASP A 164 -21.37 0.70 -14.74
CA ASP A 164 -20.68 1.37 -15.86
C ASP A 164 -21.05 2.86 -15.93
N PHE A 165 -22.29 3.24 -15.57
CA PHE A 165 -22.64 4.64 -15.40
C PHE A 165 -21.83 5.31 -14.28
N MET A 166 -21.70 4.71 -13.10
CA MET A 166 -20.87 5.27 -12.01
C MET A 166 -19.39 5.34 -12.39
N MET A 167 -18.87 4.32 -13.06
CA MET A 167 -17.48 4.30 -13.52
C MET A 167 -17.23 5.30 -14.65
N SER A 168 -18.24 5.72 -15.38
CA SER A 168 -18.10 6.81 -16.35
C SER A 168 -17.69 8.14 -15.69
N ILE A 169 -18.07 8.35 -14.43
CA ILE A 169 -17.65 9.51 -13.64
C ILE A 169 -16.35 9.20 -12.87
N VAL A 170 -16.32 8.09 -12.11
CA VAL A 170 -15.22 7.76 -11.20
C VAL A 170 -13.91 7.43 -11.95
N GLN A 171 -14.00 6.78 -13.11
CA GLN A 171 -12.83 6.40 -13.90
C GLN A 171 -12.71 7.18 -15.22
N VAL A 172 -13.76 7.17 -16.06
CA VAL A 172 -13.65 7.76 -17.40
C VAL A 172 -13.39 9.26 -17.30
N LEU A 173 -14.21 10.01 -16.57
CA LEU A 173 -14.02 11.47 -16.40
C LEU A 173 -12.68 11.79 -15.73
N THR A 174 -12.37 11.11 -14.64
CA THR A 174 -11.13 11.35 -13.87
C THR A 174 -9.89 11.09 -14.71
N HIS A 175 -9.80 9.93 -15.40
CA HIS A 175 -8.65 9.63 -16.25
C HIS A 175 -8.56 10.59 -17.43
N PHE A 176 -9.70 10.91 -18.07
CA PHE A 176 -9.74 11.83 -19.19
C PHE A 176 -9.26 13.22 -18.82
N SER A 177 -9.72 13.78 -17.69
CA SER A 177 -9.30 15.09 -17.21
C SER A 177 -7.79 15.14 -16.91
N PHE A 178 -7.25 14.12 -16.21
CA PHE A 178 -5.82 14.08 -15.88
C PHE A 178 -4.93 13.91 -17.11
N ILE A 179 -5.32 13.05 -18.06
CA ILE A 179 -4.58 12.89 -19.31
C ILE A 179 -4.64 14.18 -20.16
N SER A 180 -5.81 14.84 -20.21
CA SER A 180 -5.96 16.13 -20.90
C SER A 180 -5.07 17.21 -20.28
N THR A 181 -5.00 17.28 -18.95
CA THR A 181 -4.11 18.21 -18.23
C THR A 181 -2.65 17.89 -18.51
N ALA A 182 -2.22 16.63 -18.45
CA ALA A 182 -0.86 16.23 -18.82
C ALA A 182 -0.51 16.61 -20.25
N SER A 183 -1.43 16.39 -21.19
CA SER A 183 -1.24 16.77 -22.60
C SER A 183 -1.17 18.29 -22.80
N ALA A 184 -1.93 19.07 -22.00
CA ALA A 184 -1.84 20.53 -22.03
C ALA A 184 -0.47 21.03 -21.53
N ILE A 185 0.04 20.46 -20.42
CA ILE A 185 1.37 20.76 -19.89
C ILE A 185 2.46 20.45 -20.94
N GLU A 186 2.38 19.28 -21.57
CA GLU A 186 3.32 18.88 -22.64
C GLU A 186 3.30 19.88 -23.82
N LYS A 187 2.12 20.27 -24.30
CA LYS A 187 1.97 21.23 -25.39
C LYS A 187 2.48 22.64 -25.05
N LEU A 188 2.44 23.01 -23.79
CA LEU A 188 3.03 24.27 -23.30
C LEU A 188 4.56 24.19 -23.24
N LYS A 189 5.16 22.97 -23.39
CA LYS A 189 6.62 22.74 -23.37
C LYS A 189 7.30 23.23 -22.09
N VAL A 190 6.61 23.18 -20.96
CA VAL A 190 7.16 23.53 -19.66
C VAL A 190 7.93 22.32 -19.11
N ASP A 191 9.16 22.53 -18.65
CA ASP A 191 9.87 21.56 -17.83
C ASP A 191 9.28 21.58 -16.42
N LEU A 192 8.70 20.46 -15.98
CA LEU A 192 8.10 20.37 -14.65
C LEU A 192 9.12 20.61 -13.53
N SER A 193 10.42 20.36 -13.77
CA SER A 193 11.45 20.68 -12.78
C SER A 193 11.56 22.17 -12.47
N GLU A 194 11.23 23.05 -13.42
CA GLU A 194 11.22 24.49 -13.22
C GLU A 194 10.05 24.94 -12.33
N THR A 195 9.00 24.15 -12.21
CA THR A 195 7.86 24.48 -11.35
C THR A 195 8.12 24.15 -9.88
N GLU A 196 9.15 23.36 -9.58
CA GLU A 196 9.44 22.86 -8.23
C GLU A 196 9.65 23.98 -7.18
N ASP A 197 10.13 25.16 -7.58
CA ASP A 197 10.33 26.29 -6.68
C ASP A 197 9.04 27.10 -6.42
N TYR A 198 7.97 26.82 -7.16
CA TYR A 198 6.67 27.51 -7.10
C TYR A 198 5.53 26.62 -6.62
N GLU A 199 5.84 25.42 -6.16
CA GLU A 199 4.86 24.40 -5.82
C GLU A 199 4.03 24.75 -4.59
N SER A 200 2.70 24.71 -4.74
CA SER A 200 1.81 24.58 -3.58
C SER A 200 1.52 23.09 -3.28
N PRO A 201 1.18 22.74 -2.03
CA PRO A 201 0.79 21.36 -1.71
C PRO A 201 -0.36 20.80 -2.58
N ILE A 202 -1.30 21.65 -2.99
CA ILE A 202 -2.40 21.28 -3.89
C ILE A 202 -1.87 20.97 -5.29
N TYR A 203 -0.95 21.79 -5.80
CA TYR A 203 -0.32 21.56 -7.11
C TYR A 203 0.44 20.24 -7.12
N ASN A 204 1.25 19.97 -6.09
CA ASN A 204 2.02 18.72 -5.98
C ASN A 204 1.11 17.50 -5.97
N LEU A 205 0.05 17.52 -5.14
CA LEU A 205 -0.91 16.43 -5.10
C LEU A 205 -1.58 16.22 -6.47
N MET A 206 -1.92 17.28 -7.18
CA MET A 206 -2.49 17.20 -8.53
C MET A 206 -1.50 16.56 -9.52
N ILE A 207 -0.24 17.00 -9.55
CA ILE A 207 0.80 16.44 -10.43
C ILE A 207 1.07 14.97 -10.11
N ASP A 208 1.14 14.60 -8.83
CA ASP A 208 1.31 13.21 -8.41
C ASP A 208 0.15 12.31 -8.87
N MET A 209 -1.10 12.80 -8.80
CA MET A 209 -2.27 12.07 -9.28
C MET A 209 -2.27 11.96 -10.82
N ILE A 210 -1.90 13.01 -11.52
CA ILE A 210 -1.71 12.96 -12.98
C ILE A 210 -0.65 11.92 -13.34
N ALA A 211 0.53 12.00 -12.73
CA ALA A 211 1.63 11.05 -12.96
C ALA A 211 1.19 9.60 -12.70
N ARG A 212 0.40 9.36 -11.64
CA ARG A 212 -0.14 8.04 -11.31
C ARG A 212 -1.06 7.49 -12.40
N ILE A 213 -1.83 8.32 -13.08
CA ILE A 213 -2.73 7.90 -14.17
C ILE A 213 -1.96 7.73 -15.48
N VAL A 214 -1.11 8.71 -15.87
CA VAL A 214 -0.42 8.65 -17.16
C VAL A 214 0.71 7.60 -17.20
N SER A 215 1.22 7.18 -16.03
CA SER A 215 2.19 6.08 -15.93
C SER A 215 1.60 4.69 -16.08
N GLN A 216 0.29 4.55 -16.11
CA GLN A 216 -0.37 3.27 -16.36
C GLN A 216 -0.17 2.81 -17.80
N ASN A 217 -0.43 1.52 -18.06
CA ASN A 217 -0.41 1.00 -19.42
C ASN A 217 -1.41 1.78 -20.31
N PRO A 218 -0.97 2.46 -21.37
CA PRO A 218 -1.85 3.28 -22.22
C PRO A 218 -3.01 2.51 -22.83
N TYR A 219 -2.80 1.22 -23.17
CA TYR A 219 -3.88 0.36 -23.68
C TYR A 219 -4.96 0.12 -22.63
N LEU A 220 -4.57 -0.10 -21.35
CA LEU A 220 -5.56 -0.26 -20.28
C LEU A 220 -6.41 1.01 -20.16
N THR A 221 -5.77 2.16 -20.09
CA THR A 221 -6.46 3.44 -20.00
C THR A 221 -7.36 3.71 -21.21
N TYR A 222 -6.87 3.41 -22.44
CA TYR A 222 -7.67 3.53 -23.66
C TYR A 222 -8.92 2.65 -23.61
N TYR A 223 -8.81 1.38 -23.18
CA TYR A 223 -9.97 0.48 -23.15
C TYR A 223 -10.96 0.81 -22.02
N ILE A 224 -10.50 1.34 -20.88
CA ILE A 224 -11.40 1.94 -19.86
C ILE A 224 -12.22 3.07 -20.49
N GLN A 225 -11.58 3.92 -21.29
CA GLN A 225 -12.22 5.06 -21.94
C GLN A 225 -13.19 4.67 -23.05
N SER A 226 -12.83 3.67 -23.87
CA SER A 226 -13.54 3.34 -25.12
C SER A 226 -14.63 2.30 -24.93
N MET A 227 -14.51 1.40 -23.93
CA MET A 227 -15.46 0.30 -23.73
C MET A 227 -16.58 0.61 -22.72
N ASN A 228 -16.51 1.73 -22.03
CA ASN A 228 -17.65 2.20 -21.22
C ASN A 228 -18.68 2.88 -22.13
N SER A 229 -19.91 2.37 -22.16
CA SER A 229 -21.01 2.84 -23.01
C SER A 229 -21.34 4.33 -22.80
N ASN A 230 -21.15 4.86 -21.59
CA ASN A 230 -21.39 6.26 -21.24
C ASN A 230 -20.17 7.18 -21.55
N GLY A 231 -19.02 6.59 -21.94
CA GLY A 231 -17.77 7.33 -22.16
C GLY A 231 -17.86 8.50 -23.14
N PRO A 232 -18.47 8.34 -24.34
CA PRO A 232 -18.60 9.43 -25.30
C PRO A 232 -19.34 10.64 -24.72
N LYS A 233 -20.46 10.42 -24.04
CA LYS A 233 -21.26 11.49 -23.41
C LYS A 233 -20.40 12.25 -22.37
N VAL A 234 -19.72 11.54 -21.49
CA VAL A 234 -18.90 12.16 -20.42
C VAL A 234 -17.76 12.99 -20.99
N ARG A 235 -17.05 12.48 -21.99
CA ARG A 235 -15.93 13.21 -22.62
C ARG A 235 -16.40 14.47 -23.33
N ASN A 236 -17.53 14.41 -24.06
CA ASN A 236 -18.09 15.58 -24.72
C ASN A 236 -18.54 16.63 -23.69
N THR A 237 -19.27 16.22 -22.65
CA THR A 237 -19.67 17.13 -21.57
C THR A 237 -18.49 17.81 -20.90
N PHE A 238 -17.38 17.08 -20.66
CA PHE A 238 -16.14 17.67 -20.11
C PHE A 238 -15.52 18.69 -21.09
N ALA A 239 -15.42 18.35 -22.37
CA ALA A 239 -14.87 19.27 -23.38
C ALA A 239 -15.71 20.54 -23.50
N ASP A 240 -17.04 20.40 -23.52
CA ASP A 240 -17.95 21.54 -23.59
C ASP A 240 -17.80 22.45 -22.34
N ALA A 241 -17.69 21.89 -21.15
CA ALA A 241 -17.49 22.65 -19.92
C ALA A 241 -16.14 23.40 -19.91
N VAL A 242 -15.09 22.80 -20.44
CA VAL A 242 -13.77 23.45 -20.58
C VAL A 242 -13.85 24.62 -21.58
N ILE A 243 -14.55 24.45 -22.71
CA ILE A 243 -14.75 25.49 -23.72
C ILE A 243 -15.57 26.64 -23.12
N GLU A 244 -16.68 26.34 -22.46
CA GLU A 244 -17.55 27.35 -21.83
C GLU A 244 -16.78 28.20 -20.81
N LEU A 245 -15.99 27.57 -19.94
CA LEU A 245 -15.18 28.24 -18.94
C LEU A 245 -14.09 29.11 -19.60
N ARG A 246 -13.39 28.58 -20.61
CA ARG A 246 -12.40 29.33 -21.40
C ARG A 246 -13.00 30.59 -22.01
N ASP A 247 -14.17 30.44 -22.64
CA ASP A 247 -14.80 31.53 -23.37
C ASP A 247 -15.31 32.63 -22.43
N ALA A 248 -15.87 32.28 -21.28
CA ALA A 248 -16.23 33.22 -20.23
C ALA A 248 -15.01 34.06 -19.80
N ILE A 249 -13.88 33.41 -19.52
CA ILE A 249 -12.64 34.11 -19.09
C ILE A 249 -12.07 34.98 -20.21
N ASN A 250 -11.95 34.46 -21.43
CA ASN A 250 -11.33 35.18 -22.55
C ASN A 250 -12.17 36.39 -22.97
N ASN A 251 -13.49 36.33 -22.87
CA ASN A 251 -14.40 37.43 -23.15
C ASN A 251 -14.58 38.40 -21.97
N LYS A 252 -13.93 38.11 -20.82
CA LYS A 252 -14.06 38.89 -19.57
C LYS A 252 -15.52 38.94 -19.05
N ASP A 253 -16.25 37.87 -19.26
CA ASP A 253 -17.62 37.69 -18.77
C ASP A 253 -17.57 37.10 -17.34
N ASP A 254 -17.42 38.01 -16.38
CA ASP A 254 -17.31 37.66 -14.97
C ASP A 254 -18.65 37.16 -14.40
N GLU A 255 -19.79 37.66 -14.88
CA GLU A 255 -21.12 37.14 -14.49
C GLU A 255 -21.26 35.67 -14.88
N LYS A 256 -20.93 35.30 -16.12
CA LYS A 256 -20.96 33.93 -16.60
C LYS A 256 -19.99 33.03 -15.85
N PHE A 257 -18.76 33.51 -15.60
CA PHE A 257 -17.79 32.76 -14.81
C PHE A 257 -18.31 32.47 -13.39
N MET A 258 -18.87 33.48 -12.71
CA MET A 258 -19.42 33.34 -11.37
C MET A 258 -20.60 32.38 -11.33
N ASP A 259 -21.48 32.40 -12.33
CA ASP A 259 -22.60 31.46 -12.44
C ASP A 259 -22.10 30.00 -12.55
N ILE A 260 -21.12 29.73 -13.44
CA ILE A 260 -20.50 28.41 -13.57
C ILE A 260 -19.90 27.95 -12.24
N ALA A 261 -19.10 28.81 -11.59
CA ALA A 261 -18.39 28.45 -10.35
C ALA A 261 -19.35 28.18 -9.18
N ILE A 262 -20.35 29.03 -9.00
CA ILE A 262 -21.35 28.90 -7.94
C ILE A 262 -22.22 27.65 -8.17
N THR A 263 -22.64 27.41 -9.41
CA THR A 263 -23.44 26.22 -9.75
C THR A 263 -22.65 24.93 -9.54
N ALA A 264 -21.38 24.88 -9.97
CA ALA A 264 -20.49 23.76 -9.71
C ALA A 264 -20.30 23.52 -8.19
N THR A 265 -20.07 24.59 -7.42
CA THR A 265 -19.92 24.53 -5.97
C THR A 265 -21.17 23.94 -5.30
N LYS A 266 -22.35 24.40 -5.67
CA LYS A 266 -23.62 23.87 -5.12
C LYS A 266 -23.80 22.37 -5.43
N HIS A 267 -23.32 21.91 -6.56
CA HIS A 267 -23.43 20.51 -6.98
C HIS A 267 -22.42 19.59 -6.28
N MET A 268 -21.30 20.12 -5.76
CA MET A 268 -20.27 19.32 -5.07
C MET A 268 -20.72 18.73 -3.72
N GLY A 269 -21.87 19.14 -3.20
CA GLY A 269 -22.47 18.57 -1.99
C GLY A 269 -21.71 18.93 -0.72
N ASP A 270 -21.21 17.96 0.03
CA ASP A 270 -20.57 18.17 1.33
C ASP A 270 -19.13 18.69 1.22
N ILE A 271 -19.00 19.99 0.91
CA ILE A 271 -17.70 20.66 0.74
C ILE A 271 -16.89 20.65 2.03
N LYS A 272 -17.52 20.85 3.19
CA LYS A 272 -16.82 20.90 4.48
C LYS A 272 -16.03 19.61 4.76
N ASN A 273 -16.66 18.46 4.55
CA ASN A 273 -15.99 17.17 4.70
C ASN A 273 -14.96 16.90 3.58
N ALA A 274 -15.18 17.41 2.37
CA ALA A 274 -14.22 17.32 1.29
C ALA A 274 -12.95 18.12 1.61
N LEU A 275 -13.07 19.34 2.12
CA LEU A 275 -11.94 20.16 2.59
C LEU A 275 -11.20 19.45 3.72
N GLY A 276 -11.91 18.93 4.74
CA GLY A 276 -11.27 18.19 5.83
C GLY A 276 -10.51 16.94 5.39
N ARG A 277 -10.97 16.25 4.34
CA ARG A 277 -10.22 15.12 3.75
C ARG A 277 -8.97 15.60 2.99
N SER A 278 -9.07 16.70 2.24
CA SER A 278 -7.91 17.28 1.53
C SER A 278 -6.88 17.81 2.50
N ASP A 279 -7.29 18.47 3.58
CA ASP A 279 -6.38 18.96 4.63
C ASP A 279 -5.61 17.80 5.29
N LYS A 280 -6.30 16.67 5.54
CA LYS A 280 -5.63 15.46 6.06
C LYS A 280 -4.62 14.89 5.06
N ALA A 281 -4.94 14.87 3.76
CA ALA A 281 -4.03 14.35 2.74
C ALA A 281 -2.78 15.25 2.62
N ILE A 282 -2.97 16.57 2.59
CA ILE A 282 -1.89 17.55 2.57
C ILE A 282 -1.06 17.47 3.86
N GLY A 283 -1.74 17.38 5.02
CA GLY A 283 -1.08 17.22 6.31
C GLY A 283 -0.22 15.95 6.38
N ALA A 284 -0.70 14.84 5.79
CA ALA A 284 0.07 13.59 5.77
C ALA A 284 1.36 13.70 4.93
N LEU A 285 1.37 14.47 3.84
CA LEU A 285 2.59 14.73 3.05
C LEU A 285 3.63 15.53 3.86
N ASN A 286 3.18 16.48 4.67
CA ASN A 286 4.05 17.32 5.49
C ASN A 286 4.46 16.66 6.81
N TYR A 287 3.67 15.70 7.30
CA TYR A 287 3.87 15.05 8.61
C TYR A 287 5.22 14.35 8.71
N GLU A 288 5.60 13.61 7.67
CA GLU A 288 6.88 12.90 7.65
C GLU A 288 8.07 13.87 7.64
N TYR A 289 7.97 14.96 6.90
CA TYR A 289 8.97 16.04 6.94
C TYR A 289 9.10 16.66 8.33
N THR A 290 7.99 16.90 9.02
CA THR A 290 7.98 17.44 10.38
C THR A 290 8.69 16.50 11.34
N ILE A 291 8.34 15.20 11.34
CA ILE A 291 9.01 14.20 12.20
C ILE A 291 10.50 14.13 11.90
N LEU A 292 10.89 14.10 10.62
CA LEU A 292 12.30 14.10 10.24
C LEU A 292 13.01 15.34 10.77
N SER A 293 12.44 16.53 10.62
CA SER A 293 13.02 17.78 11.09
C SER A 293 13.23 17.81 12.61
N GLU A 294 12.26 17.27 13.39
CA GLU A 294 12.33 17.14 14.83
C GLU A 294 13.29 16.02 15.29
N SER A 295 13.71 15.17 14.37
CA SER A 295 14.61 14.04 14.63
C SER A 295 16.06 14.34 14.25
N ILE A 296 16.40 15.55 13.80
CA ILE A 296 17.78 15.94 13.53
C ILE A 296 18.63 15.76 14.79
N GLY A 297 19.77 15.10 14.64
CA GLY A 297 20.68 14.73 15.73
C GLY A 297 20.30 13.41 16.46
N LYS A 298 19.16 12.79 16.14
CA LYS A 298 18.73 11.51 16.70
C LYS A 298 18.97 10.36 15.73
N GLU A 299 19.05 9.15 16.28
CA GLU A 299 19.07 7.94 15.47
C GLU A 299 17.68 7.68 14.88
N VAL A 300 17.61 7.44 13.58
CA VAL A 300 16.37 7.10 12.87
C VAL A 300 16.57 5.89 11.97
N GLY A 301 15.47 5.21 11.65
CA GLY A 301 15.41 4.20 10.60
C GLY A 301 14.54 4.70 9.44
N LEU A 302 15.09 4.69 8.22
CA LEU A 302 14.41 5.11 7.01
C LEU A 302 14.23 3.92 6.07
N LYS A 303 12.98 3.49 5.87
CA LYS A 303 12.64 2.37 4.98
C LYS A 303 12.34 2.88 3.59
N HIS A 304 13.10 2.43 2.59
CA HIS A 304 12.83 2.74 1.19
C HIS A 304 11.55 2.04 0.72
N ILE A 305 10.55 2.80 0.27
CA ILE A 305 9.20 2.31 0.00
C ILE A 305 9.11 1.30 -1.15
N TYR A 306 10.02 1.36 -2.13
CA TYR A 306 10.01 0.45 -3.29
C TYR A 306 10.83 -0.83 -3.07
N SER A 307 11.99 -0.73 -2.43
CA SER A 307 12.88 -1.88 -2.22
C SER A 307 12.72 -2.54 -0.86
N GLY A 308 11.99 -1.91 0.07
CA GLY A 308 11.88 -2.37 1.46
C GLY A 308 13.16 -2.22 2.28
N LYS A 309 14.28 -1.77 1.66
CA LYS A 309 15.57 -1.64 2.34
C LYS A 309 15.51 -0.57 3.42
N ILE A 310 15.99 -0.92 4.62
CA ILE A 310 16.06 -0.02 5.75
C ILE A 310 17.47 0.53 5.87
N HIS A 311 17.57 1.84 6.14
CA HIS A 311 18.78 2.58 6.41
C HIS A 311 18.67 3.19 7.79
N THR A 312 19.64 2.92 8.67
CA THR A 312 19.69 3.45 10.04
C THR A 312 20.91 4.34 10.22
N GLY A 313 20.82 5.31 11.10
CA GLY A 313 21.92 6.22 11.45
C GLY A 313 21.40 7.48 12.11
N ILE A 314 22.33 8.37 12.47
CA ILE A 314 22.00 9.71 12.98
C ILE A 314 21.54 10.58 11.82
N LEU A 315 20.40 11.22 11.96
CA LEU A 315 19.90 12.17 10.97
C LEU A 315 20.67 13.50 11.11
N GLU A 316 21.51 13.82 10.12
CA GLU A 316 22.35 15.03 10.15
C GLU A 316 21.60 16.28 9.68
N SER A 317 20.82 16.12 8.64
CA SER A 317 20.05 17.25 8.06
C SER A 317 18.85 16.77 7.25
N VAL A 318 17.89 17.65 7.12
CA VAL A 318 16.71 17.50 6.26
C VAL A 318 16.57 18.80 5.46
N ASP A 319 16.49 18.70 4.16
CA ASP A 319 15.98 19.75 3.29
C ASP A 319 14.59 19.36 2.76
N GLY A 320 13.89 20.25 2.07
CA GLY A 320 12.51 19.97 1.61
C GLY A 320 12.35 18.69 0.77
N LYS A 321 13.42 18.10 0.26
CA LYS A 321 13.41 16.96 -0.65
C LYS A 321 14.23 15.77 -0.17
N THR A 322 15.21 15.97 0.72
CA THR A 322 16.15 14.92 1.09
C THR A 322 16.46 14.89 2.59
N ALA A 323 16.74 13.69 3.07
CA ALA A 323 17.25 13.41 4.42
C ALA A 323 18.68 12.86 4.32
N VAL A 324 19.59 13.35 5.16
CA VAL A 324 20.98 12.92 5.22
C VAL A 324 21.21 12.11 6.49
N LEU A 325 21.53 10.84 6.33
CA LEU A 325 21.86 9.92 7.43
C LEU A 325 23.38 9.72 7.52
N LYS A 326 23.91 9.72 8.74
CA LYS A 326 25.26 9.32 9.06
C LYS A 326 25.29 8.03 9.87
N ASN A 327 26.05 7.05 9.41
CA ASN A 327 26.30 5.81 10.15
C ASN A 327 27.83 5.57 10.18
N GLY A 328 28.45 5.83 11.34
CA GLY A 328 29.90 5.87 11.50
C GLY A 328 30.52 6.94 10.59
N THR A 329 31.41 6.53 9.69
CA THR A 329 32.07 7.42 8.72
C THR A 329 31.31 7.58 7.39
N LYS A 330 30.20 6.84 7.21
CA LYS A 330 29.43 6.83 5.96
C LYS A 330 28.24 7.76 6.06
N THR A 331 28.12 8.64 5.08
CA THR A 331 26.94 9.51 4.92
C THR A 331 26.10 9.03 3.75
N LYS A 332 24.79 9.06 3.89
CA LYS A 332 23.84 8.67 2.85
C LYS A 332 22.74 9.71 2.70
N LYS A 333 22.56 10.20 1.47
CA LYS A 333 21.47 11.10 1.08
C LYS A 333 20.31 10.30 0.52
N LEU A 334 19.09 10.49 1.04
CA LEU A 334 17.87 9.77 0.67
C LEU A 334 16.78 10.79 0.30
N ARG A 335 16.02 10.51 -0.77
CA ARG A 335 14.86 11.34 -1.14
C ARG A 335 13.70 11.03 -0.19
N ILE A 336 13.12 12.07 0.43
CA ILE A 336 12.00 11.93 1.38
C ILE A 336 10.82 11.22 0.71
N ALA A 337 10.46 11.59 -0.51
CA ALA A 337 9.39 10.95 -1.28
C ALA A 337 9.55 9.42 -1.49
N ASN A 338 10.75 8.87 -1.28
CA ASN A 338 11.04 7.45 -1.50
C ASN A 338 11.26 6.66 -0.20
N ILE A 339 11.09 7.28 0.94
CA ILE A 339 11.34 6.67 2.25
C ILE A 339 10.10 6.79 3.13
N ARG A 340 10.05 5.99 4.17
CA ARG A 340 9.15 6.10 5.32
C ARG A 340 9.99 6.00 6.58
N ILE A 341 9.79 6.92 7.51
CA ILE A 341 10.41 6.83 8.82
C ILE A 341 9.82 5.64 9.60
N LEU A 342 10.68 4.87 10.26
CA LEU A 342 10.24 3.81 11.17
C LEU A 342 9.84 4.43 12.51
N LEU A 343 8.73 3.99 13.07
CA LEU A 343 8.36 4.32 14.44
C LEU A 343 9.34 3.63 15.42
N ASP A 344 9.49 4.17 16.62
CA ASP A 344 10.46 3.68 17.62
C ASP A 344 10.41 2.16 17.84
N LYS A 345 9.21 1.60 17.95
CA LYS A 345 9.02 0.14 18.08
C LYS A 345 9.45 -0.65 16.85
N GLU A 346 9.21 -0.11 15.65
CA GLU A 346 9.62 -0.75 14.40
C GLU A 346 11.13 -0.71 14.23
N LEU A 347 11.76 0.42 14.58
CA LEU A 347 13.21 0.58 14.55
C LEU A 347 13.88 -0.36 15.56
N TYR A 348 13.36 -0.43 16.79
CA TYR A 348 13.88 -1.33 17.80
C TYR A 348 13.76 -2.80 17.38
N GLN A 349 12.61 -3.22 16.87
CA GLN A 349 12.43 -4.59 16.37
C GLN A 349 13.39 -4.90 15.23
N TRP A 350 13.55 -3.98 14.29
CA TRP A 350 14.52 -4.15 13.21
C TRP A 350 15.95 -4.30 13.74
N LYS A 351 16.35 -3.52 14.74
CA LYS A 351 17.67 -3.66 15.38
C LYS A 351 17.84 -5.04 16.02
N LEU A 352 16.81 -5.53 16.73
CA LEU A 352 16.83 -6.87 17.33
C LEU A 352 17.04 -7.99 16.30
N ASP A 353 16.45 -7.82 15.10
CA ASP A 353 16.50 -8.84 14.05
C ASP A 353 17.77 -8.78 13.20
N ASN A 354 18.45 -7.62 13.13
CA ASN A 354 19.52 -7.38 12.17
C ASN A 354 20.87 -6.98 12.76
N LEU A 355 20.95 -6.64 14.05
CA LEU A 355 22.21 -6.30 14.71
C LEU A 355 22.70 -7.42 15.62
N ASP A 356 24.03 -7.57 15.69
CA ASP A 356 24.66 -8.51 16.62
C ASP A 356 24.44 -8.07 18.06
N LYS A 357 23.99 -9.00 18.89
CA LYS A 357 23.81 -8.79 20.33
C LYS A 357 25.09 -9.07 21.05
N LYS A 358 25.46 -8.20 22.00
CA LYS A 358 26.65 -8.33 22.81
C LYS A 358 26.26 -8.57 24.26
N THR A 359 26.84 -9.59 24.88
CA THR A 359 26.62 -9.89 26.29
C THR A 359 27.92 -9.65 27.07
N MET A 360 27.83 -8.93 28.16
CA MET A 360 28.94 -8.68 29.08
C MET A 360 28.50 -8.91 30.52
N SER A 361 29.37 -9.57 31.31
CA SER A 361 29.17 -9.68 32.75
C SER A 361 29.70 -8.42 33.44
N ILE A 362 28.85 -7.79 34.23
CA ILE A 362 29.17 -6.61 35.02
C ILE A 362 28.99 -6.97 36.51
N SER A 363 30.05 -6.86 37.30
CA SER A 363 30.01 -7.03 38.76
C SER A 363 30.07 -5.67 39.43
N CYS A 364 29.15 -5.42 40.35
CA CYS A 364 29.04 -4.15 41.03
C CYS A 364 28.68 -4.37 42.49
N ILE A 365 29.36 -3.62 43.39
CA ILE A 365 29.06 -3.62 44.83
C ILE A 365 27.99 -2.57 45.09
N PHE A 366 26.88 -2.99 45.69
CA PHE A 366 25.76 -2.15 46.07
C PHE A 366 25.54 -2.19 47.58
N PRO A 367 24.86 -1.22 48.21
CA PRO A 367 24.30 -1.36 49.55
C PRO A 367 23.41 -2.60 49.68
N LYS A 368 23.40 -3.30 50.82
CA LYS A 368 22.50 -4.47 51.03
C LYS A 368 21.01 -4.16 50.85
N THR A 369 20.63 -2.89 50.94
CA THR A 369 19.27 -2.42 50.69
C THR A 369 18.91 -2.33 49.21
N ALA A 370 19.83 -2.62 48.27
CA ALA A 370 19.56 -2.55 46.86
C ALA A 370 18.58 -3.66 46.40
N HIS A 371 17.55 -3.25 45.70
CA HIS A 371 16.51 -4.13 45.16
C HIS A 371 16.90 -4.61 43.79
N VAL A 372 17.32 -5.87 43.67
CA VAL A 372 17.77 -6.52 42.39
C VAL A 372 16.73 -6.36 41.29
N GLU A 373 15.47 -6.68 41.55
CA GLU A 373 14.40 -6.56 40.58
C GLU A 373 14.20 -5.14 40.04
N THR A 374 14.37 -4.13 40.92
CA THR A 374 14.27 -2.72 40.53
C THR A 374 15.42 -2.34 39.62
N ILE A 375 16.64 -2.78 39.91
CA ILE A 375 17.82 -2.57 39.09
C ILE A 375 17.60 -3.20 37.71
N GLN A 376 17.17 -4.47 37.66
CA GLN A 376 16.91 -5.16 36.39
C GLN A 376 15.80 -4.46 35.57
N LYS A 377 14.68 -4.11 36.16
CA LYS A 377 13.60 -3.38 35.50
C LYS A 377 14.06 -2.02 34.95
N THR A 378 14.87 -1.30 35.71
CA THR A 378 15.38 0.02 35.27
C THR A 378 16.32 -0.15 34.07
N VAL A 379 17.22 -1.13 34.10
CA VAL A 379 18.13 -1.42 33.00
C VAL A 379 17.37 -1.88 31.75
N LEU A 380 16.35 -2.73 31.91
CA LEU A 380 15.51 -3.17 30.77
C LEU A 380 14.72 -2.02 30.10
N ASN A 381 14.52 -0.91 30.81
CA ASN A 381 13.88 0.28 30.23
C ASN A 381 14.88 1.23 29.54
N MET A 382 16.18 0.93 29.55
CA MET A 382 17.16 1.70 28.79
C MET A 382 17.11 1.33 27.30
N ASP A 383 17.40 2.30 26.45
CA ASP A 383 17.46 2.09 25.01
C ASP A 383 18.49 1.02 24.65
N ASN A 384 18.16 0.19 23.65
CA ASN A 384 19.02 -0.85 23.07
C ASN A 384 19.48 -1.97 24.05
N ILE A 385 18.94 -2.03 25.27
CA ILE A 385 19.14 -3.17 26.16
C ILE A 385 18.15 -4.27 25.83
N VAL A 386 18.68 -5.48 25.61
CA VAL A 386 17.89 -6.66 25.19
C VAL A 386 17.51 -7.52 26.38
N ASP A 387 18.45 -7.73 27.31
CA ASP A 387 18.24 -8.58 28.49
C ASP A 387 19.21 -8.23 29.61
N ILE A 388 18.83 -8.51 30.85
CA ILE A 388 19.68 -8.47 32.02
C ILE A 388 19.31 -9.61 32.97
N LYS A 389 20.30 -10.43 33.35
CA LYS A 389 20.11 -11.53 34.30
C LYS A 389 21.09 -11.42 35.45
N LEU A 390 20.58 -11.61 36.66
CA LEU A 390 21.46 -11.80 37.82
C LEU A 390 22.16 -13.13 37.63
N LYS A 391 23.51 -13.09 37.64
CA LYS A 391 24.36 -14.25 37.45
C LYS A 391 24.87 -14.79 38.79
N ASP A 392 25.28 -13.87 39.71
CA ASP A 392 25.88 -14.23 40.96
C ASP A 392 25.67 -13.14 42.01
N THR A 393 25.66 -13.55 43.27
CA THR A 393 25.51 -12.70 44.46
C THR A 393 26.56 -13.08 45.47
N TYR A 394 27.34 -12.11 46.01
CA TYR A 394 28.36 -12.33 47.01
C TYR A 394 28.31 -11.30 48.14
N ASP A 395 28.30 -11.75 49.39
CA ASP A 395 28.30 -10.93 50.62
C ASP A 395 29.37 -11.36 51.63
N GLY A 396 30.45 -11.99 51.14
CA GLY A 396 31.54 -12.51 51.95
C GLY A 396 32.53 -11.45 52.42
N PRO A 397 33.62 -11.88 53.18
CA PRO A 397 34.49 -11.00 53.93
C PRO A 397 35.38 -10.06 53.09
N GLN A 398 35.29 -10.10 51.79
CA GLN A 398 36.06 -9.22 50.88
C GLN A 398 35.37 -7.90 50.56
N ILE A 399 34.12 -7.69 51.10
CA ILE A 399 33.37 -6.47 50.95
C ILE A 399 32.83 -6.00 52.29
N ASP A 400 32.43 -4.71 52.37
CA ASP A 400 31.87 -4.11 53.61
C ASP A 400 30.61 -4.87 54.07
N GLU A 401 30.43 -4.99 55.40
CA GLU A 401 29.32 -5.73 56.02
C GLU A 401 27.92 -5.22 55.59
N ASN A 402 27.82 -3.95 55.17
CA ASN A 402 26.58 -3.34 54.72
C ASN A 402 26.41 -3.37 53.19
N SER A 403 27.32 -4.06 52.51
CA SER A 403 27.36 -4.13 51.04
C SER A 403 27.10 -5.54 50.53
N ILE A 404 26.70 -5.64 49.26
CA ILE A 404 26.50 -6.86 48.50
C ILE A 404 27.06 -6.70 47.09
N SER A 405 27.80 -7.67 46.62
CA SER A 405 28.28 -7.70 45.24
C SER A 405 27.28 -8.45 44.36
N LEU A 406 26.76 -7.78 43.35
CA LEU A 406 25.84 -8.35 42.36
C LEU A 406 26.53 -8.41 41.00
N SER A 407 26.51 -9.57 40.38
CA SER A 407 27.02 -9.78 39.03
C SER A 407 25.85 -9.97 38.07
N PHE A 408 25.78 -9.17 37.03
CA PHE A 408 24.73 -9.26 36.00
C PHE A 408 25.33 -9.58 34.65
N ASP A 409 24.70 -10.49 33.91
CA ASP A 409 24.93 -10.63 32.47
C ASP A 409 23.97 -9.68 31.75
N VAL A 410 24.54 -8.66 31.12
CA VAL A 410 23.80 -7.63 30.37
C VAL A 410 23.97 -7.88 28.89
N THR A 411 22.86 -8.00 28.15
CA THR A 411 22.84 -8.14 26.70
C THR A 411 22.33 -6.85 26.07
N ALA A 412 23.10 -6.25 25.16
CA ALA A 412 22.80 -4.99 24.51
C ALA A 412 23.13 -5.05 23.00
N LEU A 413 22.71 -4.04 22.24
CA LEU A 413 22.96 -3.93 20.81
C LEU A 413 24.33 -3.32 20.48
N SER A 414 24.99 -2.64 21.47
CA SER A 414 26.35 -2.12 21.30
C SER A 414 27.13 -2.16 22.61
N ASN A 415 28.47 -1.99 22.51
CA ASN A 415 29.31 -1.84 23.71
C ASN A 415 29.01 -0.52 24.45
N ASP A 416 28.65 0.54 23.74
CA ASP A 416 28.34 1.85 24.35
C ASP A 416 27.09 1.77 25.21
N ASP A 417 26.11 0.96 24.81
CA ASP A 417 24.92 0.71 25.63
C ASP A 417 25.27 -0.02 26.93
N ILE A 418 26.21 -0.95 26.90
CA ILE A 418 26.75 -1.64 28.09
C ILE A 418 27.48 -0.66 29.01
N GLU A 419 28.29 0.25 28.46
CA GLU A 419 28.93 1.31 29.24
C GLU A 419 27.93 2.26 29.90
N ASN A 420 26.81 2.54 29.27
CA ASN A 420 25.72 3.32 29.85
C ASN A 420 25.08 2.58 31.06
N VAL A 421 24.95 1.25 30.98
CA VAL A 421 24.51 0.45 32.14
C VAL A 421 25.50 0.57 33.32
N LYS A 422 26.81 0.55 33.06
CA LYS A 422 27.82 0.76 34.12
C LYS A 422 27.68 2.14 34.75
N LYS A 423 27.46 3.18 33.94
CA LYS A 423 27.19 4.55 34.48
C LYS A 423 25.93 4.58 35.35
N LEU A 424 24.86 3.88 34.92
CA LEU A 424 23.64 3.78 35.72
C LEU A 424 23.89 3.08 37.05
N PHE A 425 24.65 1.97 37.09
CA PHE A 425 25.01 1.28 38.32
C PHE A 425 25.78 2.19 39.27
N THR A 426 26.74 2.96 38.71
CA THR A 426 27.47 3.97 39.52
C THR A 426 26.52 5.06 40.01
N GLY A 427 25.57 5.50 39.21
CA GLY A 427 24.53 6.47 39.62
C GLY A 427 23.63 5.96 40.75
N PHE A 428 23.42 4.66 40.87
CA PHE A 428 22.73 4.02 41.98
C PHE A 428 23.61 3.86 43.27
N GLY A 429 24.79 4.44 43.26
CA GLY A 429 25.75 4.30 44.37
C GLY A 429 26.55 2.99 44.32
N GLY A 430 26.53 2.28 43.20
CA GLY A 430 27.29 1.06 43.01
C GLY A 430 28.75 1.32 42.64
N ILE A 431 29.64 0.42 43.04
CA ILE A 431 31.07 0.44 42.72
C ILE A 431 31.35 -0.73 41.74
N ILE A 432 31.72 -0.40 40.51
CA ILE A 432 32.07 -1.40 39.49
C ILE A 432 33.38 -2.10 39.87
N ARG A 433 33.41 -3.42 39.73
CA ARG A 433 34.59 -4.27 40.03
C ARG A 433 35.29 -4.70 38.72
#